data_5d63537eae049d98a0a6f271ce3ef436
#
_entry.id   5d63537eae049d98a0a6f271ce3ef436
#
_cell.length_a   1.000
_cell.length_b   1.000
_cell.length_c   1.000
_cell.angle_alpha   90.00
_cell.angle_beta   90.00
_cell.angle_gamma   90.00
#
_symmetry.space_group_name_H-M   'P 1'
#
loop_
_entity.id
_entity.type
_entity.pdbx_description
1 polymer ?
#
loop_
_entity_poly.entity_id
_entity_poly.type
_entity_poly.pdbx_seq_one_letter_code
_entity_poly.pdbx_strand_id
1 'polypeptide(L)' 'MPYDSSLDERLFSKAWEGESDRITVSIYSYNKGQKKLQLSREGVNAQGEYRFAKLGRLSKEEAEAILPLMQEALKAID' A
#
# COMPACT_ATOMS: atom_id res chain seq x y z
N MET A 1 21.68 6.45 -5.81
CA MET A 1 22.03 5.88 -4.49
C MET A 1 21.19 4.65 -4.20
N PRO A 2 21.77 3.63 -3.61
CA PRO A 2 20.97 2.47 -3.26
C PRO A 2 19.93 2.83 -2.20
N TYR A 3 18.80 2.14 -2.25
CA TYR A 3 17.75 2.31 -1.27
C TYR A 3 18.23 1.77 0.08
N ASP A 4 18.00 2.56 1.12
CA ASP A 4 18.35 2.18 2.50
C ASP A 4 17.08 2.11 3.32
N SER A 5 16.66 0.90 3.68
CA SER A 5 15.41 0.69 4.40
C SER A 5 15.39 1.35 5.78
N SER A 6 16.56 1.60 6.36
CA SER A 6 16.61 2.27 7.66
C SER A 6 16.18 3.73 7.58
N LEU A 7 16.16 4.31 6.39
CA LEU A 7 15.73 5.68 6.16
C LEU A 7 14.24 5.78 5.85
N ASP A 8 13.55 4.65 5.69
CA ASP A 8 12.13 4.60 5.34
C ASP A 8 11.31 4.51 6.61
N GLU A 9 10.74 5.63 7.02
CA GLU A 9 9.99 5.73 8.26
C GLU A 9 8.50 5.54 8.02
N ARG A 10 7.91 4.57 8.73
CA ARG A 10 6.47 4.31 8.65
C ARG A 10 5.75 5.16 9.69
N LEU A 11 4.91 6.08 9.23
CA LEU A 11 4.20 7.03 10.08
C LEU A 11 2.76 6.63 10.37
N PHE A 12 2.19 5.73 9.55
CA PHE A 12 0.80 5.32 9.67
C PHE A 12 0.65 3.96 9.01
N SER A 13 -0.20 3.11 9.57
CA SER A 13 -0.47 1.82 8.96
C SER A 13 -1.82 1.29 9.45
N LYS A 14 -2.68 0.94 8.51
CA LYS A 14 -3.92 0.23 8.80
C LYS A 14 -4.13 -0.84 7.75
N ALA A 15 -4.69 -1.95 8.19
CA ALA A 15 -4.89 -3.10 7.32
C ALA A 15 -6.33 -3.52 7.29
N TRP A 16 -6.76 -4.01 6.11
CA TRP A 16 -8.03 -4.68 5.94
C TRP A 16 -7.76 -6.18 5.82
N GLU A 17 -8.42 -6.97 6.63
CA GLU A 17 -8.22 -8.42 6.67
C GLU A 17 -9.26 -9.10 5.79
N GLY A 18 -8.80 -9.75 4.72
CA GLY A 18 -9.64 -10.61 3.89
C GLY A 18 -9.58 -12.05 4.37
N GLU A 19 -10.14 -12.97 3.61
CA GLU A 19 -10.15 -14.38 3.99
C GLU A 19 -8.74 -14.99 3.97
N SER A 20 -7.97 -14.70 2.93
CA SER A 20 -6.62 -15.25 2.79
C SER A 20 -5.57 -14.17 2.63
N ASP A 21 -5.98 -12.95 2.39
CA ASP A 21 -5.07 -11.82 2.14
C ASP A 21 -5.35 -10.67 3.08
N ARG A 22 -4.34 -9.85 3.25
CA ARG A 22 -4.44 -8.59 3.98
C ARG A 22 -3.98 -7.48 3.05
N ILE A 23 -4.77 -6.41 2.99
CA ILE A 23 -4.38 -5.21 2.26
C ILE A 23 -4.03 -4.15 3.29
N THR A 24 -2.84 -3.60 3.19
CA THR A 24 -2.35 -2.61 4.14
C THR A 24 -2.18 -1.26 3.46
N VAL A 25 -2.68 -0.22 4.11
CA VAL A 25 -2.48 1.17 3.70
C VAL A 25 -1.52 1.79 4.70
N SER A 26 -0.40 2.29 4.20
CA SER A 26 0.65 2.84 5.06
C SER A 26 1.10 4.19 4.54
N ILE A 27 1.61 5.02 5.44
CA ILE A 27 2.26 6.27 5.07
C ILE A 27 3.74 6.15 5.41
N TYR A 28 4.58 6.40 4.42
CA TYR A 28 6.03 6.34 4.58
C TYR A 28 6.67 7.67 4.21
N SER A 29 7.76 7.96 4.90
CA SER A 29 8.62 9.09 4.57
C SER A 29 10.04 8.54 4.45
N TYR A 30 10.62 8.62 3.26
CA TYR A 30 11.97 8.13 3.03
C TYR A 30 12.98 9.26 3.26
N ASN A 31 13.94 9.01 4.16
CA ASN A 31 15.01 9.95 4.49
C ASN A 31 14.46 11.35 4.81
N LYS A 32 13.37 11.38 5.60
CA LYS A 32 12.67 12.59 6.02
C LYS A 32 12.16 13.43 4.85
N GLY A 33 11.95 12.76 3.72
CA GLY A 33 11.43 13.42 2.52
C GLY A 33 9.92 13.48 2.49
N GLN A 34 9.37 13.57 1.30
CA GLN A 34 7.93 13.67 1.09
C GLN A 34 7.23 12.41 1.60
N LYS A 35 6.11 12.62 2.29
CA LYS A 35 5.28 11.51 2.76
C LYS A 35 4.51 10.93 1.58
N LYS A 36 4.50 9.59 1.50
CA LYS A 36 3.81 8.89 0.43
C LYS A 36 2.94 7.79 0.98
N LEU A 37 1.85 7.51 0.28
CA LEU A 37 0.93 6.44 0.62
C LEU A 37 1.37 5.16 -0.08
N GLN A 38 1.47 4.06 0.66
CA GLN A 38 1.81 2.77 0.10
C GLN A 38 0.68 1.79 0.29
N LEU A 39 0.37 1.06 -0.76
CA LEU A 39 -0.55 -0.07 -0.71
C LEU A 39 0.26 -1.34 -0.82
N SER A 40 -0.05 -2.32 0.02
CA SER A 40 0.62 -3.62 -0.04
C SER A 40 -0.38 -4.73 0.21
N ARG A 41 -0.05 -5.92 -0.29
CA ARG A 41 -0.85 -7.11 -0.10
C ARG A 41 0.03 -8.19 0.51
N GLU A 42 -0.49 -8.85 1.53
CA GLU A 42 0.16 -9.95 2.20
C GLU A 42 -0.79 -11.13 2.26
N GLY A 43 -0.26 -12.32 2.19
CA GLY A 43 -1.11 -13.49 2.28
C GLY A 43 -0.31 -14.77 2.28
N VAL A 44 -1.03 -15.89 2.37
CA VAL A 44 -0.44 -17.21 2.35
C VAL A 44 -1.00 -17.94 1.13
N ASN A 45 -0.10 -18.47 0.29
CA ASN A 45 -0.55 -19.20 -0.89
C ASN A 45 -1.02 -20.62 -0.55
N ALA A 46 -1.41 -21.39 -1.56
CA ALA A 46 -1.94 -22.73 -1.36
C ALA A 46 -0.93 -23.69 -0.70
N GLN A 47 0.36 -23.42 -0.85
CA GLN A 47 1.41 -24.22 -0.23
C GLN A 47 1.76 -23.77 1.18
N GLY A 48 1.05 -22.77 1.71
CA GLY A 48 1.34 -22.25 3.04
C GLY A 48 2.49 -21.25 3.09
N GLU A 49 2.96 -20.78 1.94
CA GLU A 49 4.06 -19.84 1.88
C GLU A 49 3.56 -18.40 1.99
N TYR A 50 4.20 -17.60 2.85
CA TYR A 50 3.88 -16.20 3.02
C TYR A 50 4.32 -15.43 1.78
N ARG A 51 3.45 -14.52 1.33
CA ARG A 51 3.75 -13.66 0.19
C ARG A 51 3.47 -12.21 0.54
N PHE A 52 4.36 -11.36 0.08
CA PHE A 52 4.24 -9.91 0.23
C PHE A 52 4.39 -9.28 -1.15
N ALA A 53 3.50 -8.36 -1.48
CA ALA A 53 3.57 -7.62 -2.73
C ALA A 53 3.30 -6.15 -2.47
N LYS A 54 4.23 -5.30 -2.89
CA LYS A 54 4.01 -3.86 -2.88
C LYS A 54 3.17 -3.52 -4.10
N LEU A 55 1.95 -3.02 -3.89
CA LEU A 55 1.03 -2.68 -4.98
C LEU A 55 1.33 -1.31 -5.56
N GLY A 56 1.92 -0.42 -4.78
CA GLY A 56 2.32 0.88 -5.27
C GLY A 56 2.56 1.87 -4.14
N ARG A 57 3.33 2.89 -4.44
CA ARG A 57 3.57 3.99 -3.51
C ARG A 57 3.27 5.29 -4.25
N LEU A 58 2.37 6.10 -3.69
CA LEU A 58 1.81 7.28 -4.35
C LEU A 58 2.09 8.53 -3.51
N SER A 59 2.30 9.64 -4.19
CA SER A 59 2.34 10.93 -3.51
C SER A 59 0.93 11.29 -3.05
N LYS A 60 0.83 12.28 -2.16
CA LYS A 60 -0.49 12.76 -1.71
C LYS A 60 -1.33 13.20 -2.89
N GLU A 61 -0.74 13.95 -3.80
CA GLU A 61 -1.44 14.44 -4.99
C GLU A 61 -1.96 13.31 -5.85
N GLU A 62 -1.13 12.30 -6.08
CA GLU A 62 -1.53 11.13 -6.86
C GLU A 62 -2.67 10.38 -6.17
N ALA A 63 -2.56 10.17 -4.87
CA ALA A 63 -3.58 9.45 -4.12
C ALA A 63 -4.92 10.19 -4.15
N GLU A 64 -4.88 11.51 -4.00
CA GLU A 64 -6.09 12.32 -4.06
C GLU A 64 -6.74 12.29 -5.44
N ALA A 65 -5.92 12.24 -6.49
CA ALA A 65 -6.42 12.21 -7.86
C ALA A 65 -7.07 10.86 -8.19
N ILE A 66 -6.52 9.76 -7.72
CA ILE A 66 -7.05 8.44 -8.08
C ILE A 66 -8.18 7.96 -7.18
N LEU A 67 -8.32 8.51 -5.97
CA LEU A 67 -9.35 8.05 -5.05
C LEU A 67 -10.75 8.11 -5.66
N PRO A 68 -11.19 9.23 -6.25
CA PRO A 68 -12.52 9.25 -6.88
C PRO A 68 -12.60 8.32 -8.10
N LEU A 69 -11.50 8.09 -8.80
CA LEU A 69 -11.50 7.16 -9.92
C LEU A 69 -11.70 5.73 -9.45
N MET A 70 -11.12 5.38 -8.30
CA MET A 70 -11.34 4.07 -7.69
C MET A 70 -12.80 3.91 -7.26
N GLN A 71 -13.38 4.96 -6.68
CA GLN A 71 -14.78 4.95 -6.27
C GLN A 71 -15.70 4.76 -7.46
N GLU A 72 -15.39 5.42 -8.57
CA GLU A 72 -16.16 5.28 -9.80
C GLU A 72 -16.02 3.87 -10.37
N ALA A 73 -14.80 3.33 -10.37
CA ALA A 73 -14.55 1.99 -10.87
C ALA A 73 -15.30 0.92 -10.06
N LEU A 74 -15.42 1.13 -8.76
CA LEU A 74 -16.14 0.18 -7.91
C LEU A 74 -17.60 0.06 -8.29
N LYS A 75 -18.20 1.11 -8.85
CA LYS A 75 -19.59 1.07 -9.30
C LYS A 75 -19.78 0.17 -10.51
N ALA A 76 -18.69 -0.12 -11.24
CA ALA A 76 -18.75 -1.02 -12.39
C ALA A 76 -18.59 -2.50 -11.97
N ILE A 77 -18.32 -2.76 -10.72
CA ILE A 77 -18.22 -4.12 -10.16
C ILE A 77 -19.54 -4.46 -9.51
N ASP A 78 -20.13 -5.55 -9.91
CA ASP A 78 -21.39 -6.03 -9.32
C ASP A 78 -21.17 -6.75 -8.01
#